data_54f3c5d1b9d3a3f1f6f38c0aa854b189
#
_entry.id   54f3c5d1b9d3a3f1f6f38c0aa854b189
#
_cell.length_a   1.000
_cell.length_b   1.000
_cell.length_c   1.000
_cell.angle_alpha   90.00
_cell.angle_beta   90.00
_cell.angle_gamma   90.00
#
_symmetry.space_group_name_H-M   'P 1'
#
loop_
_entity.id
_entity.type
_entity.pdbx_description
1 polymer ?
#
loop_
_entity_poly.entity_id
_entity_poly.type
_entity_poly.pdbx_seq_one_letter_code
_entity_poly.pdbx_strand_id
1 'polypeptide(L)'
;MKIHLAGNNPYPGIILIRLYESWIGERLGKFGGGYLTTCISEYLNKTPLKEINKDAMRIFLAGGISGNLREFWQKVMKVYCASPNSRKEVIEAMNSFLAGDKDKIMRESIYGADFFVGDGDSTLSGINVLESYYYLRKNEDFMPLVRHFGSFLLDSGAYTFMAGSHKGGCDWDAYVSEYADFINRFDVKLFFELDIDSVVGLAEVERLRHKLERMTGKKPIPVWHKNRGKEYFVKMCEEYPYVAIGGIVTKEIPRKVYETAFPWFINTAHKHKAKIHGLGYTTVANLQKYRFDSVDSTAWLYGNRGGYICKFNPRTGLMEQMSKEGCRLKSREGAVNNFNEWVKFSRYAEKFL
;
A
#
# COMPACT_ATOMS: atom_id res chain seq x y z
N MET A 1 -2.73 2.96 32.34
CA MET A 1 -4.17 3.02 32.10
C MET A 1 -4.39 3.08 30.62
N LYS A 2 -5.20 2.28 30.07
CA LYS A 2 -5.47 2.04 28.68
C LYS A 2 -6.80 2.62 28.38
N ILE A 3 -6.96 3.15 27.27
CA ILE A 3 -8.11 3.92 26.94
C ILE A 3 -8.76 3.31 25.72
N HIS A 4 -10.01 3.07 25.84
CA HIS A 4 -10.86 2.54 24.79
C HIS A 4 -11.83 3.58 24.31
N LEU A 5 -11.94 3.71 23.06
CA LEU A 5 -13.03 4.39 22.42
C LEU A 5 -13.97 3.38 21.81
N ALA A 6 -15.14 3.27 22.39
CA ALA A 6 -16.26 2.64 21.75
C ALA A 6 -16.84 3.62 20.72
N GLY A 7 -16.63 3.36 19.46
CA GLY A 7 -17.20 4.12 18.36
C GLY A 7 -16.72 3.56 17.01
N ASN A 8 -17.53 3.68 15.99
CA ASN A 8 -17.27 3.16 14.64
C ASN A 8 -16.13 3.89 13.89
N ASN A 9 -15.21 4.53 14.59
CA ASN A 9 -14.19 5.37 14.00
C ASN A 9 -12.81 4.71 14.10
N PRO A 10 -12.12 4.42 12.98
CA PRO A 10 -10.93 3.58 12.91
C PRO A 10 -9.62 4.34 13.17
N TYR A 11 -9.60 5.29 14.10
CA TYR A 11 -8.38 6.01 14.47
C TYR A 11 -7.45 5.14 15.33
N PRO A 12 -6.12 5.30 15.27
CA PRO A 12 -5.15 4.55 16.10
C PRO A 12 -5.43 4.68 17.60
N GLY A 13 -5.99 5.80 18.03
CA GLY A 13 -6.49 5.97 19.37
C GLY A 13 -7.50 4.90 19.78
N ILE A 14 -8.38 4.46 18.87
CA ILE A 14 -9.38 3.43 19.11
C ILE A 14 -8.74 2.05 19.30
N ILE A 15 -7.72 1.75 18.51
CA ILE A 15 -7.00 0.47 18.64
C ILE A 15 -6.25 0.41 19.96
N LEU A 16 -5.57 1.47 20.35
CA LEU A 16 -4.95 1.60 21.66
C LEU A 16 -5.96 1.40 22.80
N ILE A 17 -7.10 1.96 22.65
CA ILE A 17 -8.18 1.91 23.61
C ILE A 17 -8.75 0.50 23.73
N ARG A 18 -9.09 -0.21 22.63
CA ARG A 18 -9.57 -1.59 22.67
C ARG A 18 -8.55 -2.58 23.24
N LEU A 19 -7.29 -2.43 22.88
CA LEU A 19 -6.22 -3.22 23.46
C LEU A 19 -6.05 -2.96 24.94
N TYR A 20 -6.39 -1.79 25.41
CA TYR A 20 -6.36 -1.42 26.81
C TYR A 20 -7.53 -1.97 27.64
N GLU A 21 -8.77 -2.03 27.11
CA GLU A 21 -9.88 -2.71 27.80
C GLU A 21 -9.60 -4.17 28.05
N SER A 22 -9.08 -4.86 27.04
CA SER A 22 -8.69 -6.25 27.18
C SER A 22 -7.73 -6.45 28.38
N TRP A 23 -6.74 -5.61 28.53
CA TRP A 23 -5.77 -5.74 29.62
C TRP A 23 -6.24 -5.16 30.99
N ILE A 24 -7.06 -4.12 31.02
CA ILE A 24 -7.71 -3.67 32.28
C ILE A 24 -8.76 -4.67 32.72
N GLY A 25 -9.54 -5.20 31.77
CA GLY A 25 -10.50 -6.26 32.08
C GLY A 25 -9.82 -7.45 32.75
N GLU A 26 -8.62 -7.83 32.29
CA GLU A 26 -7.81 -8.89 32.88
C GLU A 26 -7.17 -8.51 34.24
N ARG A 27 -6.82 -7.24 34.47
CA ARG A 27 -6.09 -6.84 35.70
C ARG A 27 -6.91 -6.18 36.78
N LEU A 28 -7.97 -5.46 36.46
CA LEU A 28 -8.75 -4.70 37.42
C LEU A 28 -10.02 -5.41 37.90
N GLY A 29 -10.32 -6.60 37.34
CA GLY A 29 -11.52 -7.30 37.73
C GLY A 29 -12.78 -6.47 37.53
N LYS A 30 -13.86 -6.79 38.19
CA LYS A 30 -15.19 -6.20 37.99
C LYS A 30 -15.40 -4.77 38.50
N PHE A 31 -14.34 -3.98 38.77
CA PHE A 31 -14.46 -2.65 39.34
C PHE A 31 -14.28 -1.53 38.29
N GLY A 32 -15.30 -0.77 38.02
CA GLY A 32 -15.22 0.62 37.56
C GLY A 32 -15.18 0.91 36.05
N GLY A 33 -15.55 -0.04 35.18
CA GLY A 33 -15.50 0.17 33.71
C GLY A 33 -16.29 1.39 33.18
N GLY A 34 -17.44 1.70 33.77
CA GLY A 34 -18.32 2.78 33.28
C GLY A 34 -17.78 4.19 33.47
N TYR A 35 -17.19 4.50 34.64
CA TYR A 35 -16.66 5.83 34.92
C TYR A 35 -15.43 6.17 34.07
N LEU A 36 -14.55 5.20 33.89
CA LEU A 36 -13.38 5.36 33.05
C LEU A 36 -13.73 5.59 31.58
N THR A 37 -14.72 4.86 31.07
CA THR A 37 -15.20 4.99 29.69
C THR A 37 -15.77 6.40 29.45
N THR A 38 -16.48 6.96 30.45
CA THR A 38 -17.04 8.32 30.36
C THR A 38 -15.94 9.38 30.35
N CYS A 39 -14.97 9.34 31.28
CA CYS A 39 -13.85 10.27 31.30
C CYS A 39 -13.02 10.26 30.04
N ILE A 40 -12.84 9.10 29.44
CA ILE A 40 -12.11 8.91 28.21
C ILE A 40 -12.88 9.46 27.00
N SER A 41 -14.18 9.17 26.94
CA SER A 41 -15.04 9.72 25.89
C SER A 41 -15.05 11.25 25.94
N GLU A 42 -15.09 11.86 27.12
CA GLU A 42 -14.99 13.30 27.29
C GLU A 42 -13.63 13.86 26.87
N TYR A 43 -12.52 13.22 27.26
CA TYR A 43 -11.17 13.62 26.84
C TYR A 43 -11.04 13.62 25.33
N LEU A 44 -11.50 12.57 24.68
CA LEU A 44 -11.38 12.38 23.24
C LEU A 44 -12.28 13.32 22.43
N ASN A 45 -13.44 13.65 22.95
CA ASN A 45 -14.34 14.63 22.32
C ASN A 45 -13.81 16.07 22.43
N LYS A 46 -12.99 16.35 23.44
CA LYS A 46 -12.45 17.69 23.71
C LYS A 46 -11.02 17.89 23.21
N THR A 47 -10.29 16.81 22.90
CA THR A 47 -8.85 16.87 22.57
C THR A 47 -8.63 16.72 21.06
N PRO A 48 -7.84 17.60 20.44
CA PRO A 48 -7.49 17.46 19.03
C PRO A 48 -6.76 16.14 18.77
N LEU A 49 -7.04 15.49 17.63
CA LEU A 49 -6.48 14.19 17.24
C LEU A 49 -4.94 14.15 17.32
N LYS A 50 -4.28 15.27 16.99
CA LYS A 50 -2.81 15.40 17.05
C LYS A 50 -2.27 15.23 18.48
N GLU A 51 -2.98 15.73 19.48
CA GLU A 51 -2.59 15.60 20.88
C GLU A 51 -2.88 14.19 21.41
N ILE A 52 -4.00 13.60 21.04
CA ILE A 52 -4.34 12.20 21.37
C ILE A 52 -3.24 11.27 20.85
N ASN A 53 -2.77 11.46 19.63
CA ASN A 53 -1.71 10.65 19.05
C ASN A 53 -0.37 10.83 19.74
N LYS A 54 -0.04 12.07 20.20
CA LYS A 54 1.17 12.33 20.99
C LYS A 54 1.13 11.64 22.35
N ASP A 55 0.00 11.69 23.04
CA ASP A 55 -0.16 11.07 24.34
C ASP A 55 -0.16 9.54 24.22
N ALA A 56 -0.79 8.99 23.20
CA ALA A 56 -0.72 7.59 22.88
C ALA A 56 0.72 7.13 22.62
N MET A 57 1.49 7.92 21.87
CA MET A 57 2.90 7.64 21.57
C MET A 57 3.77 7.77 22.84
N ARG A 58 3.54 8.76 23.70
CA ARG A 58 4.24 8.91 24.98
C ARG A 58 4.01 7.72 25.92
N ILE A 59 2.77 7.23 26.01
CA ILE A 59 2.42 6.05 26.81
C ILE A 59 3.14 4.82 26.26
N PHE A 60 3.19 4.68 24.94
CA PHE A 60 3.91 3.59 24.26
C PHE A 60 5.43 3.63 24.54
N LEU A 61 6.06 4.81 24.36
CA LEU A 61 7.49 5.00 24.57
C LEU A 61 7.89 4.84 26.05
N ALA A 62 6.99 5.14 26.98
CA ALA A 62 7.19 4.93 28.41
C ALA A 62 7.12 3.45 28.83
N GLY A 63 6.99 2.52 27.89
CA GLY A 63 6.95 1.09 28.18
C GLY A 63 5.66 0.59 28.82
N GLY A 64 4.60 1.41 28.81
CA GLY A 64 3.29 1.06 29.37
C GLY A 64 2.52 -0.02 28.59
N ILE A 65 3.11 -0.58 27.53
CA ILE A 65 2.49 -1.54 26.62
C ILE A 65 3.42 -2.73 26.44
N SER A 66 2.89 -3.96 26.48
CA SER A 66 3.66 -5.18 26.35
C SER A 66 4.35 -5.34 24.99
N GLY A 67 5.42 -6.18 24.90
CA GLY A 67 6.22 -6.37 23.69
C GLY A 67 5.42 -6.73 22.44
N ASN A 68 4.35 -7.53 22.57
CA ASN A 68 3.46 -7.90 21.45
C ASN A 68 2.75 -6.70 20.83
N LEU A 69 2.53 -5.64 21.60
CA LEU A 69 1.94 -4.40 21.09
C LEU A 69 2.97 -3.49 20.41
N ARG A 70 4.23 -3.60 20.82
CA ARG A 70 5.35 -2.95 20.12
C ARG A 70 5.50 -3.48 18.70
N GLU A 71 5.42 -4.79 18.52
CA GLU A 71 5.41 -5.43 17.19
C GLU A 71 4.17 -5.06 16.37
N PHE A 72 3.02 -4.94 17.02
CA PHE A 72 1.78 -4.52 16.36
C PHE A 72 1.87 -3.09 15.78
N TRP A 73 2.47 -2.15 16.53
CA TRP A 73 2.66 -0.76 16.06
C TRP A 73 3.72 -0.60 14.98
N GLN A 74 4.62 -1.57 14.84
CA GLN A 74 5.58 -1.60 13.75
C GLN A 74 4.99 -2.15 12.44
N LYS A 75 3.79 -2.72 12.49
CA LYS A 75 3.06 -3.19 11.31
C LYS A 75 2.26 -2.05 10.72
N VAL A 76 2.88 -1.33 9.82
CA VAL A 76 2.23 -0.26 9.04
C VAL A 76 1.85 -0.80 7.66
N MET A 77 0.62 -0.47 7.24
CA MET A 77 0.17 -0.81 5.89
C MET A 77 0.77 0.16 4.89
N LYS A 78 1.49 -0.36 3.89
CA LYS A 78 1.97 0.43 2.77
C LYS A 78 1.00 0.41 1.61
N VAL A 79 0.60 1.58 1.15
CA VAL A 79 -0.20 1.72 -0.08
C VAL A 79 0.71 2.24 -1.18
N TYR A 80 0.90 1.43 -2.22
CA TYR A 80 1.73 1.77 -3.37
C TYR A 80 0.90 2.49 -4.44
N CYS A 81 1.34 3.67 -4.84
CA CYS A 81 0.82 4.35 -6.03
C CYS A 81 1.43 3.68 -7.27
N ALA A 82 0.61 2.91 -7.98
CA ALA A 82 1.08 2.16 -9.13
C ALA A 82 1.12 3.01 -10.41
N SER A 83 2.16 2.78 -11.22
CA SER A 83 2.37 3.38 -12.54
C SER A 83 2.45 4.91 -12.63
N PRO A 84 3.15 5.63 -11.72
CA PRO A 84 3.34 7.08 -11.87
C PRO A 84 4.12 7.44 -13.14
N ASN A 85 5.02 6.58 -13.62
CA ASN A 85 5.76 6.78 -14.87
C ASN A 85 4.86 6.85 -16.12
N SER A 86 3.62 6.38 -16.04
CA SER A 86 2.63 6.51 -17.11
C SER A 86 2.13 7.96 -17.30
N ARG A 87 2.52 8.87 -16.41
CA ARG A 87 2.07 10.28 -16.40
C ARG A 87 3.25 11.24 -16.28
N LYS A 88 3.61 11.80 -17.43
CA LYS A 88 4.70 12.77 -17.54
C LYS A 88 4.53 13.95 -16.56
N GLU A 89 3.30 14.41 -16.39
CA GLU A 89 2.95 15.50 -15.48
C GLU A 89 3.30 15.21 -14.02
N VAL A 90 3.13 13.98 -13.59
CA VAL A 90 3.46 13.54 -12.22
C VAL A 90 4.98 13.49 -12.02
N ILE A 91 5.72 13.00 -13.02
CA ILE A 91 7.19 12.98 -13.01
C ILE A 91 7.76 14.39 -13.01
N GLU A 92 7.22 15.30 -13.83
CA GLU A 92 7.61 16.70 -13.86
C GLU A 92 7.36 17.39 -12.51
N ALA A 93 6.23 17.08 -11.85
CA ALA A 93 5.93 17.59 -10.52
C ALA A 93 6.92 17.07 -9.46
N MET A 94 7.26 15.79 -9.50
CA MET A 94 8.27 15.20 -8.60
C MET A 94 9.65 15.85 -8.78
N ASN A 95 10.09 16.02 -10.03
CA ASN A 95 11.36 16.67 -10.35
C ASN A 95 11.39 18.15 -9.91
N SER A 96 10.30 18.89 -10.15
CA SER A 96 10.18 20.28 -9.71
C SER A 96 10.22 20.37 -8.17
N PHE A 97 9.58 19.44 -7.48
CA PHE A 97 9.63 19.37 -6.02
C PHE A 97 11.06 19.13 -5.51
N LEU A 98 11.79 18.18 -6.09
CA LEU A 98 13.18 17.89 -5.74
C LEU A 98 14.12 19.07 -6.06
N ALA A 99 13.81 19.85 -7.11
CA ALA A 99 14.53 21.07 -7.45
C ALA A 99 14.18 22.28 -6.54
N GLY A 100 13.24 22.12 -5.61
CA GLY A 100 12.81 23.20 -4.70
C GLY A 100 11.85 24.22 -5.29
N ASP A 101 11.30 23.96 -6.49
CA ASP A 101 10.31 24.84 -7.15
C ASP A 101 8.91 24.67 -6.54
N LYS A 102 8.74 25.18 -5.32
CA LYS A 102 7.48 25.13 -4.59
C LYS A 102 6.35 25.88 -5.28
N ASP A 103 6.65 26.97 -5.94
CA ASP A 103 5.64 27.82 -6.62
C ASP A 103 5.00 27.12 -7.80
N LYS A 104 5.76 26.33 -8.55
CA LYS A 104 5.24 25.56 -9.67
C LYS A 104 4.31 24.44 -9.20
N ILE A 105 4.65 23.80 -8.08
CA ILE A 105 3.86 22.75 -7.46
C ILE A 105 2.54 23.29 -6.94
N MET A 106 2.56 24.44 -6.26
CA MET A 106 1.36 25.09 -5.73
C MET A 106 0.41 25.55 -6.84
N ARG A 107 0.92 26.00 -7.99
CA ARG A 107 0.09 26.43 -9.14
C ARG A 107 -0.59 25.27 -9.87
N GLU A 108 -0.07 24.05 -9.75
CA GLU A 108 -0.61 22.85 -10.39
C GLU A 108 -1.60 22.09 -9.50
N SER A 109 -1.77 22.46 -8.23
CA SER A 109 -2.76 21.86 -7.33
C SER A 109 -4.13 22.53 -7.48
N ILE A 110 -5.18 21.72 -7.75
CA ILE A 110 -6.56 22.19 -7.90
C ILE A 110 -7.13 22.76 -6.59
N TYR A 111 -6.62 22.28 -5.46
CA TYR A 111 -7.12 22.61 -4.11
C TYR A 111 -6.13 23.43 -3.27
N GLY A 112 -5.11 24.02 -3.89
CA GLY A 112 -4.13 24.83 -3.16
C GLY A 112 -3.35 24.03 -2.15
N ALA A 113 -2.08 24.34 -2.04
CA ALA A 113 -1.13 23.87 -1.03
C ALA A 113 -1.00 22.36 -0.81
N ASP A 114 0.21 21.95 -0.57
CA ASP A 114 0.63 20.68 -0.01
C ASP A 114 0.73 19.50 -0.97
N PHE A 115 1.20 19.74 -2.16
CA PHE A 115 1.76 18.70 -3.00
C PHE A 115 2.93 18.07 -2.24
N PHE A 116 2.84 16.78 -1.90
CA PHE A 116 3.83 16.04 -1.10
C PHE A 116 4.10 16.58 0.32
N VAL A 117 3.46 17.64 0.76
CA VAL A 117 3.59 18.16 2.12
C VAL A 117 2.50 17.55 3.00
N GLY A 118 2.85 16.60 3.82
CA GLY A 118 2.06 16.17 4.96
C GLY A 118 2.84 16.54 6.22
N ASP A 119 2.22 17.17 7.19
CA ASP A 119 2.70 17.37 8.56
C ASP A 119 4.20 17.73 8.72
N GLY A 120 4.77 18.52 7.80
CA GLY A 120 6.14 19.02 7.91
C GLY A 120 7.24 18.17 7.25
N ASP A 121 6.91 17.05 6.63
CA ASP A 121 7.90 16.25 5.86
C ASP A 121 7.82 16.63 4.38
N SER A 122 8.76 17.48 3.96
CA SER A 122 8.88 18.00 2.59
C SER A 122 9.67 17.08 1.66
N THR A 123 9.60 15.75 1.86
CA THR A 123 10.36 14.78 1.09
C THR A 123 9.48 13.80 0.33
N LEU A 124 10.00 13.20 -0.74
CA LEU A 124 9.34 12.09 -1.44
C LEU A 124 9.39 10.78 -0.62
N SER A 125 10.07 10.75 0.52
CA SER A 125 10.23 9.57 1.37
C SER A 125 8.91 9.01 1.92
N GLY A 126 7.84 9.82 1.97
CA GLY A 126 6.51 9.36 2.34
C GLY A 126 5.69 8.78 1.19
N ILE A 127 6.29 8.57 0.01
CA ILE A 127 5.61 8.00 -1.16
C ILE A 127 6.10 6.58 -1.39
N ASN A 128 5.17 5.63 -1.49
CA ASN A 128 5.46 4.27 -1.93
C ASN A 128 5.03 4.13 -3.39
N VAL A 129 5.91 3.62 -4.22
CA VAL A 129 5.70 3.52 -5.66
C VAL A 129 5.83 2.09 -6.13
N LEU A 130 4.91 1.66 -6.99
CA LEU A 130 4.99 0.42 -7.74
C LEU A 130 5.10 0.76 -9.24
N GLU A 131 6.09 0.18 -9.90
CA GLU A 131 6.25 0.31 -11.35
C GLU A 131 6.51 -1.03 -12.01
N SER A 132 6.11 -1.13 -13.27
CA SER A 132 6.29 -2.35 -14.04
C SER A 132 7.60 -2.33 -14.83
N TYR A 133 8.42 -3.38 -14.67
CA TYR A 133 9.65 -3.59 -15.45
C TYR A 133 9.38 -3.52 -16.96
N TYR A 134 8.23 -4.04 -17.41
CA TYR A 134 7.87 -4.01 -18.84
C TYR A 134 7.95 -2.61 -19.46
N TYR A 135 7.59 -1.56 -18.68
CA TYR A 135 7.67 -0.17 -19.13
C TYR A 135 9.03 0.45 -18.81
N LEU A 136 9.58 0.18 -17.62
CA LEU A 136 10.84 0.78 -17.17
C LEU A 136 12.03 0.36 -18.02
N ARG A 137 12.06 -0.86 -18.51
CA ARG A 137 13.15 -1.32 -19.42
C ARG A 137 13.29 -0.51 -20.71
N LYS A 138 12.23 0.25 -21.06
CA LYS A 138 12.23 1.15 -22.23
C LYS A 138 12.44 2.61 -21.86
N ASN A 139 12.31 2.96 -20.59
CA ASN A 139 12.43 4.32 -20.09
C ASN A 139 13.02 4.30 -18.66
N GLU A 140 14.34 4.23 -18.59
CA GLU A 140 15.08 4.15 -17.32
C GLU A 140 15.22 5.52 -16.63
N ASP A 141 14.81 6.62 -17.25
CA ASP A 141 14.91 7.99 -16.72
C ASP A 141 14.12 8.17 -15.41
N PHE A 142 13.20 7.25 -15.12
CA PHE A 142 12.49 7.20 -13.86
C PHE A 142 13.34 6.70 -12.68
N MET A 143 14.33 5.85 -12.94
CA MET A 143 15.08 5.16 -11.89
C MET A 143 15.85 6.09 -10.94
N PRO A 144 16.40 7.25 -11.35
CA PRO A 144 16.98 8.21 -10.42
C PRO A 144 16.03 8.71 -9.32
N LEU A 145 14.71 8.71 -9.57
CA LEU A 145 13.70 9.10 -8.57
C LEU A 145 13.51 8.04 -7.47
N VAL A 146 13.77 6.77 -7.78
CA VAL A 146 13.49 5.64 -6.88
C VAL A 146 14.16 5.79 -5.51
N ARG A 147 15.37 6.33 -5.46
CA ARG A 147 16.13 6.56 -4.22
C ARG A 147 15.49 7.58 -3.26
N HIS A 148 14.53 8.37 -3.75
CA HIS A 148 13.84 9.39 -2.97
C HIS A 148 12.52 8.88 -2.37
N PHE A 149 12.00 7.74 -2.82
CA PHE A 149 10.75 7.18 -2.32
C PHE A 149 10.94 6.42 -0.99
N GLY A 150 9.88 6.37 -0.21
CA GLY A 150 9.85 5.59 1.03
C GLY A 150 9.93 4.09 0.79
N SER A 151 9.34 3.62 -0.31
CA SER A 151 9.46 2.24 -0.78
C SER A 151 9.23 2.16 -2.28
N PHE A 152 9.98 1.30 -2.94
CA PHE A 152 9.80 0.98 -4.35
C PHE A 152 9.57 -0.52 -4.52
N LEU A 153 8.52 -0.88 -5.26
CA LEU A 153 8.13 -2.25 -5.57
C LEU A 153 8.10 -2.41 -7.10
N LEU A 154 8.87 -3.35 -7.60
CA LEU A 154 8.99 -3.61 -9.04
C LEU A 154 8.09 -4.78 -9.43
N ASP A 155 7.07 -4.49 -10.27
CA ASP A 155 6.27 -5.51 -10.93
C ASP A 155 7.00 -6.08 -12.14
N SER A 156 6.86 -7.39 -12.36
CA SER A 156 7.53 -8.09 -13.47
C SER A 156 7.00 -7.69 -14.86
N GLY A 157 5.79 -7.14 -14.93
CA GLY A 157 5.11 -6.81 -16.18
C GLY A 157 4.41 -7.98 -16.86
N ALA A 158 4.34 -9.13 -16.19
CA ALA A 158 3.73 -10.35 -16.72
C ALA A 158 2.28 -10.14 -17.21
N TYR A 159 1.49 -9.38 -16.44
CA TYR A 159 0.11 -9.02 -16.82
C TYR A 159 0.01 -8.36 -18.20
N THR A 160 0.98 -7.54 -18.56
CA THR A 160 1.00 -6.85 -19.85
C THR A 160 1.13 -7.82 -21.03
N PHE A 161 1.87 -8.92 -20.83
CA PHE A 161 1.96 -9.98 -21.83
C PHE A 161 0.67 -10.78 -21.92
N MET A 162 0.01 -11.06 -20.80
CA MET A 162 -1.26 -11.80 -20.77
C MET A 162 -2.41 -10.98 -21.38
N ALA A 163 -2.42 -9.66 -21.14
CA ALA A 163 -3.47 -8.76 -21.64
C ALA A 163 -3.21 -8.22 -23.07
N GLY A 164 -2.00 -8.35 -23.55
CA GLY A 164 -1.54 -7.77 -24.82
C GLY A 164 -1.52 -8.76 -25.99
N SER A 165 -1.54 -8.19 -27.18
CA SER A 165 -1.53 -8.90 -28.48
C SER A 165 -0.16 -9.46 -28.89
N HIS A 166 0.67 -9.92 -27.95
CA HIS A 166 1.91 -10.60 -28.31
C HIS A 166 1.62 -12.02 -28.82
N LYS A 167 1.21 -12.08 -30.09
CA LYS A 167 0.91 -13.34 -30.79
C LYS A 167 2.13 -14.21 -31.11
N GLY A 168 3.32 -13.74 -30.83
CA GLY A 168 4.54 -14.48 -31.08
C GLY A 168 5.28 -14.72 -29.80
N GLY A 169 5.06 -15.75 -29.07
CA GLY A 169 5.72 -16.20 -27.84
C GLY A 169 6.80 -15.28 -27.22
N CYS A 170 6.95 -15.30 -25.93
CA CYS A 170 8.03 -14.60 -25.23
C CYS A 170 9.10 -15.62 -24.84
N ASP A 171 10.36 -15.32 -25.10
CA ASP A 171 11.47 -16.06 -24.49
C ASP A 171 11.55 -15.66 -22.99
N TRP A 172 10.88 -16.44 -22.16
CA TRP A 172 10.83 -16.18 -20.72
C TRP A 172 12.18 -16.33 -20.03
N ASP A 173 13.06 -17.17 -20.56
CA ASP A 173 14.42 -17.31 -20.04
C ASP A 173 15.27 -16.07 -20.29
N ALA A 174 15.19 -15.49 -21.48
CA ALA A 174 15.81 -14.22 -21.80
C ALA A 174 15.18 -13.10 -20.97
N TYR A 175 13.84 -13.03 -20.89
CA TYR A 175 13.13 -12.00 -20.14
C TYR A 175 13.50 -11.99 -18.65
N VAL A 176 13.57 -13.17 -18.02
CA VAL A 176 13.94 -13.26 -16.59
C VAL A 176 15.40 -12.88 -16.37
N SER A 177 16.28 -13.14 -17.34
CA SER A 177 17.68 -12.74 -17.26
C SER A 177 17.82 -11.22 -17.35
N GLU A 178 17.15 -10.57 -18.30
CA GLU A 178 17.12 -9.10 -18.41
C GLU A 178 16.49 -8.44 -17.17
N TYR A 179 15.46 -9.07 -16.62
CA TYR A 179 14.80 -8.60 -15.38
C TYR A 179 15.75 -8.67 -14.18
N ALA A 180 16.49 -9.78 -14.06
CA ALA A 180 17.49 -9.94 -13.00
C ALA A 180 18.63 -8.91 -13.13
N ASP A 181 19.10 -8.68 -14.35
CA ASP A 181 20.16 -7.68 -14.63
C ASP A 181 19.67 -6.26 -14.25
N PHE A 182 18.43 -5.93 -14.59
CA PHE A 182 17.81 -4.66 -14.19
C PHE A 182 17.75 -4.52 -12.66
N ILE A 183 17.27 -5.56 -11.95
CA ILE A 183 17.19 -5.58 -10.49
C ILE A 183 18.57 -5.37 -9.85
N ASN A 184 19.60 -6.01 -10.39
CA ASN A 184 20.95 -5.89 -9.88
C ASN A 184 21.57 -4.52 -10.18
N ARG A 185 21.41 -4.02 -11.41
CA ARG A 185 21.94 -2.73 -11.84
C ARG A 185 21.41 -1.56 -11.03
N PHE A 186 20.11 -1.58 -10.69
CA PHE A 186 19.45 -0.54 -9.92
C PHE A 186 19.30 -0.87 -8.44
N ASP A 187 19.86 -2.00 -7.98
CA ASP A 187 19.75 -2.49 -6.60
C ASP A 187 18.32 -2.53 -6.06
N VAL A 188 17.38 -2.97 -6.88
CA VAL A 188 15.97 -3.09 -6.48
C VAL A 188 15.85 -4.10 -5.35
N LYS A 189 15.16 -3.69 -4.26
CA LYS A 189 15.04 -4.51 -3.03
C LYS A 189 13.77 -5.36 -3.01
N LEU A 190 12.67 -4.84 -3.56
CA LEU A 190 11.37 -5.51 -3.58
C LEU A 190 10.90 -5.66 -5.01
N PHE A 191 10.63 -6.88 -5.42
CA PHE A 191 10.17 -7.20 -6.77
C PHE A 191 9.36 -8.49 -6.79
N PHE A 192 8.40 -8.57 -7.70
CA PHE A 192 7.58 -9.77 -7.89
C PHE A 192 8.28 -10.81 -8.76
N GLU A 193 7.88 -12.07 -8.59
CA GLU A 193 8.16 -13.11 -9.58
C GLU A 193 7.43 -12.82 -10.90
N LEU A 194 7.66 -13.64 -11.93
CA LEU A 194 6.83 -13.64 -13.12
C LEU A 194 5.57 -14.47 -12.85
N ASP A 195 4.44 -13.81 -12.63
CA ASP A 195 3.15 -14.43 -12.33
C ASP A 195 2.39 -14.82 -13.61
N ILE A 196 2.99 -15.69 -14.40
CA ILE A 196 2.52 -16.14 -15.73
C ILE A 196 1.99 -17.57 -15.76
N ASP A 197 1.47 -18.06 -14.64
CA ASP A 197 0.96 -19.44 -14.52
C ASP A 197 -0.05 -19.83 -15.59
N SER A 198 -0.91 -18.89 -15.98
CA SER A 198 -1.92 -19.12 -17.02
C SER A 198 -1.32 -19.29 -18.41
N VAL A 199 -0.06 -18.91 -18.61
CA VAL A 199 0.64 -18.99 -19.90
C VAL A 199 1.55 -20.21 -19.97
N VAL A 200 2.36 -20.44 -18.93
CA VAL A 200 3.44 -21.44 -18.94
C VAL A 200 3.26 -22.55 -17.91
N GLY A 201 2.27 -22.43 -17.02
CA GLY A 201 2.05 -23.36 -15.92
C GLY A 201 2.94 -23.09 -14.71
N LEU A 202 2.53 -23.63 -13.54
CA LEU A 202 3.16 -23.37 -12.25
C LEU A 202 4.62 -23.86 -12.19
N ALA A 203 4.90 -25.06 -12.70
CA ALA A 203 6.25 -25.63 -12.65
C ALA A 203 7.28 -24.73 -13.37
N GLU A 204 6.89 -24.13 -14.48
CA GLU A 204 7.76 -23.22 -15.22
C GLU A 204 7.93 -21.88 -14.46
N VAL A 205 6.87 -21.35 -13.84
CA VAL A 205 6.98 -20.17 -12.98
C VAL A 205 7.94 -20.42 -11.82
N GLU A 206 7.87 -21.58 -11.15
CA GLU A 206 8.82 -21.95 -10.10
C GLU A 206 10.27 -22.03 -10.64
N ARG A 207 10.48 -22.63 -11.80
CA ARG A 207 11.80 -22.70 -12.43
C ARG A 207 12.38 -21.31 -12.72
N LEU A 208 11.56 -20.41 -13.28
CA LEU A 208 11.96 -19.03 -13.58
C LEU A 208 12.21 -18.23 -12.30
N ARG A 209 11.39 -18.42 -11.25
CA ARG A 209 11.58 -17.81 -9.94
C ARG A 209 12.90 -18.23 -9.32
N HIS A 210 13.24 -19.51 -9.32
CA HIS A 210 14.53 -19.99 -8.82
C HIS A 210 15.70 -19.47 -9.66
N LYS A 211 15.53 -19.31 -10.98
CA LYS A 211 16.53 -18.64 -11.83
C LYS A 211 16.74 -17.20 -11.40
N LEU A 212 15.64 -16.45 -11.18
CA LEU A 212 15.68 -15.07 -10.71
C LEU A 212 16.37 -14.94 -9.35
N GLU A 213 16.09 -15.84 -8.41
CA GLU A 213 16.75 -15.91 -7.10
C GLU A 213 18.27 -16.11 -7.23
N ARG A 214 18.69 -17.08 -8.06
CA ARG A 214 20.13 -17.33 -8.28
C ARG A 214 20.84 -16.14 -8.89
N MET A 215 20.21 -15.46 -9.85
CA MET A 215 20.84 -14.33 -10.56
C MET A 215 20.88 -13.06 -9.71
N THR A 216 19.89 -12.85 -8.85
CA THR A 216 19.81 -11.63 -8.02
C THR A 216 20.40 -11.80 -6.63
N GLY A 217 20.51 -13.03 -6.13
CA GLY A 217 20.83 -13.30 -4.73
C GLY A 217 19.75 -12.85 -3.74
N LYS A 218 18.55 -12.50 -4.23
CA LYS A 218 17.44 -11.95 -3.46
C LYS A 218 16.19 -12.82 -3.61
N LYS A 219 15.29 -12.75 -2.62
CA LYS A 219 13.99 -13.44 -2.68
C LYS A 219 12.97 -12.55 -3.39
N PRO A 220 12.39 -12.97 -4.53
CA PRO A 220 11.24 -12.33 -5.13
C PRO A 220 9.99 -12.51 -4.26
N ILE A 221 8.99 -11.69 -4.50
CA ILE A 221 7.66 -11.83 -3.89
C ILE A 221 6.84 -12.76 -4.80
N PRO A 222 6.56 -14.01 -4.41
CA PRO A 222 5.71 -14.89 -5.19
C PRO A 222 4.26 -14.45 -5.13
N VAL A 223 3.52 -14.64 -6.24
CA VAL A 223 2.14 -14.16 -6.40
C VAL A 223 1.19 -15.34 -6.46
N TRP A 224 0.36 -15.50 -5.45
CA TRP A 224 -0.64 -16.55 -5.43
C TRP A 224 -1.81 -16.24 -6.38
N HIS A 225 -2.17 -17.24 -7.17
CA HIS A 225 -3.37 -17.27 -8.00
C HIS A 225 -4.25 -18.47 -7.61
N LYS A 226 -5.54 -18.41 -7.98
CA LYS A 226 -6.52 -19.44 -7.59
C LYS A 226 -6.09 -20.86 -7.98
N ASN A 227 -5.47 -21.02 -9.16
CA ASN A 227 -5.01 -22.30 -9.69
C ASN A 227 -3.91 -22.96 -8.83
N ARG A 228 -3.19 -22.20 -7.98
CA ARG A 228 -2.14 -22.72 -7.09
C ARG A 228 -2.70 -23.46 -5.87
N GLY A 229 -3.96 -23.20 -5.48
CA GLY A 229 -4.58 -23.82 -4.31
C GLY A 229 -4.11 -23.26 -2.96
N LYS A 230 -4.78 -23.70 -1.88
CA LYS A 230 -4.51 -23.19 -0.52
C LYS A 230 -3.21 -23.73 0.06
N GLU A 231 -2.92 -24.99 -0.17
CA GLU A 231 -1.71 -25.68 0.30
C GLU A 231 -0.46 -25.01 -0.25
N TYR A 232 -0.51 -24.60 -1.52
CA TYR A 232 0.58 -23.88 -2.13
C TYR A 232 0.79 -22.49 -1.52
N PHE A 233 -0.29 -21.81 -1.12
CA PHE A 233 -0.17 -20.52 -0.41
C PHE A 233 0.55 -20.70 0.94
N VAL A 234 0.24 -21.76 1.69
CA VAL A 234 0.94 -22.07 2.93
C VAL A 234 2.44 -22.29 2.67
N LYS A 235 2.78 -23.12 1.66
CA LYS A 235 4.17 -23.34 1.23
C LYS A 235 4.89 -22.03 0.90
N MET A 236 4.24 -21.14 0.15
CA MET A 236 4.80 -19.81 -0.16
C MET A 236 5.12 -19.03 1.11
N CYS A 237 4.21 -19.03 2.10
CA CYS A 237 4.40 -18.32 3.37
C CYS A 237 5.53 -18.92 4.23
N GLU A 238 5.82 -20.21 4.08
CA GLU A 238 6.93 -20.90 4.76
C GLU A 238 8.29 -20.58 4.15
N GLU A 239 8.32 -20.41 2.81
CA GLU A 239 9.57 -20.27 2.05
C GLU A 239 9.97 -18.80 1.81
N TYR A 240 9.00 -17.87 1.83
CA TYR A 240 9.20 -16.47 1.46
C TYR A 240 8.77 -15.52 2.58
N PRO A 241 9.62 -14.52 2.90
CA PRO A 241 9.29 -13.53 3.94
C PRO A 241 8.21 -12.53 3.50
N TYR A 242 7.85 -12.55 2.21
CA TYR A 242 6.84 -11.69 1.64
C TYR A 242 6.15 -12.42 0.49
N VAL A 243 4.83 -12.45 0.51
CA VAL A 243 3.98 -13.10 -0.51
C VAL A 243 2.92 -12.13 -1.01
N ALA A 244 2.34 -12.40 -2.16
CA ALA A 244 1.26 -11.59 -2.71
C ALA A 244 0.05 -12.44 -3.09
N ILE A 245 -1.14 -11.81 -3.11
CA ILE A 245 -2.37 -12.37 -3.68
C ILE A 245 -2.64 -11.63 -5.00
N GLY A 246 -2.62 -12.37 -6.11
CA GLY A 246 -3.01 -11.92 -7.44
C GLY A 246 -4.46 -12.27 -7.79
N GLY A 247 -4.82 -12.12 -9.06
CA GLY A 247 -6.12 -12.54 -9.59
C GLY A 247 -7.31 -11.65 -9.26
N ILE A 248 -7.13 -10.58 -8.46
CA ILE A 248 -8.21 -9.66 -8.08
C ILE A 248 -8.62 -8.80 -9.27
N VAL A 249 -7.66 -8.28 -10.00
CA VAL A 249 -7.89 -7.45 -11.19
C VAL A 249 -8.40 -8.28 -12.36
N THR A 250 -7.86 -9.48 -12.55
CA THR A 250 -8.25 -10.44 -13.60
C THR A 250 -9.59 -11.12 -13.31
N LYS A 251 -10.16 -10.91 -12.11
CA LYS A 251 -11.45 -11.47 -11.68
C LYS A 251 -11.48 -13.01 -11.69
N GLU A 252 -10.36 -13.66 -11.39
CA GLU A 252 -10.26 -15.12 -11.27
C GLU A 252 -11.24 -15.68 -10.23
N ILE A 253 -11.55 -14.89 -9.21
CA ILE A 253 -12.57 -15.15 -8.21
C ILE A 253 -13.42 -13.89 -8.07
N PRO A 254 -14.74 -13.99 -7.88
CA PRO A 254 -15.57 -12.83 -7.58
C PRO A 254 -15.05 -12.07 -6.36
N ARG A 255 -15.04 -10.73 -6.44
CA ARG A 255 -14.48 -9.87 -5.39
C ARG A 255 -15.01 -10.18 -4.00
N LYS A 256 -16.32 -10.41 -3.86
CA LYS A 256 -16.94 -10.77 -2.57
C LYS A 256 -16.35 -12.06 -1.97
N VAL A 257 -16.00 -13.03 -2.81
CA VAL A 257 -15.38 -14.28 -2.36
C VAL A 257 -13.96 -14.03 -1.87
N TYR A 258 -13.17 -13.21 -2.58
CA TYR A 258 -11.87 -12.77 -2.11
C TYR A 258 -11.96 -12.09 -0.75
N GLU A 259 -12.85 -11.11 -0.62
CA GLU A 259 -13.01 -10.36 0.62
C GLU A 259 -13.40 -11.26 1.81
N THR A 260 -14.14 -12.34 1.56
CA THR A 260 -14.45 -13.36 2.58
C THR A 260 -13.21 -14.19 2.94
N ALA A 261 -12.32 -14.43 1.98
CA ALA A 261 -11.13 -15.26 2.16
C ALA A 261 -9.92 -14.48 2.72
N PHE A 262 -9.87 -13.16 2.58
CA PHE A 262 -8.74 -12.33 3.03
C PHE A 262 -8.31 -12.58 4.48
N PRO A 263 -9.22 -12.71 5.48
CA PRO A 263 -8.78 -13.01 6.84
C PRO A 263 -7.96 -14.30 6.93
N TRP A 264 -8.31 -15.33 6.16
CA TRP A 264 -7.55 -16.58 6.14
C TRP A 264 -6.15 -16.37 5.53
N PHE A 265 -6.05 -15.68 4.39
CA PHE A 265 -4.78 -15.40 3.74
C PHE A 265 -3.85 -14.58 4.64
N ILE A 266 -4.37 -13.49 5.21
CA ILE A 266 -3.61 -12.58 6.07
C ILE A 266 -3.13 -13.31 7.33
N ASN A 267 -4.03 -14.03 8.02
CA ASN A 267 -3.68 -14.78 9.23
C ASN A 267 -2.67 -15.90 8.93
N THR A 268 -2.79 -16.58 7.78
CA THR A 268 -1.83 -17.61 7.37
C THR A 268 -0.45 -17.02 7.13
N ALA A 269 -0.35 -15.93 6.36
CA ALA A 269 0.93 -15.26 6.13
C ALA A 269 1.57 -14.81 7.45
N HIS A 270 0.82 -14.13 8.31
CA HIS A 270 1.33 -13.62 9.58
C HIS A 270 1.71 -14.75 10.56
N LYS A 271 1.00 -15.89 10.55
CA LYS A 271 1.37 -17.06 11.33
C LYS A 271 2.76 -17.60 10.96
N HIS A 272 3.11 -17.56 9.68
CA HIS A 272 4.42 -17.96 9.16
C HIS A 272 5.42 -16.79 9.13
N LYS A 273 5.10 -15.64 9.74
CA LYS A 273 5.94 -14.43 9.79
C LYS A 273 6.22 -13.82 8.40
N ALA A 274 5.45 -14.18 7.40
CA ALA A 274 5.50 -13.58 6.08
C ALA A 274 4.63 -12.32 6.02
N LYS A 275 5.11 -11.30 5.30
CA LYS A 275 4.28 -10.16 4.89
C LYS A 275 3.36 -10.57 3.75
N ILE A 276 2.24 -9.86 3.61
CA ILE A 276 1.28 -10.12 2.54
C ILE A 276 0.90 -8.85 1.79
N HIS A 277 0.95 -8.93 0.46
CA HIS A 277 0.56 -7.86 -0.46
C HIS A 277 -0.74 -8.21 -1.18
N GLY A 278 -1.69 -7.28 -1.22
CA GLY A 278 -2.92 -7.40 -2.01
C GLY A 278 -2.78 -6.70 -3.37
N LEU A 279 -2.49 -7.45 -4.43
CA LEU A 279 -2.19 -6.92 -5.76
C LEU A 279 -3.43 -6.33 -6.41
N GLY A 280 -3.41 -5.02 -6.69
CA GLY A 280 -4.54 -4.29 -7.27
C GLY A 280 -5.75 -4.15 -6.33
N TYR A 281 -5.59 -4.36 -5.02
CA TYR A 281 -6.68 -4.23 -4.07
C TYR A 281 -6.66 -2.90 -3.32
N THR A 282 -7.54 -1.99 -3.71
CA THR A 282 -7.64 -0.66 -3.10
C THR A 282 -9.07 -0.20 -2.88
N THR A 283 -9.89 -1.08 -2.31
CA THR A 283 -11.17 -0.62 -1.76
C THR A 283 -10.90 0.09 -0.44
N VAL A 284 -10.66 1.40 -0.50
CA VAL A 284 -10.26 2.23 0.64
C VAL A 284 -11.12 1.97 1.88
N ALA A 285 -12.45 1.89 1.72
CA ALA A 285 -13.37 1.61 2.82
C ALA A 285 -13.15 0.24 3.51
N ASN A 286 -12.57 -0.71 2.81
CA ASN A 286 -12.34 -2.06 3.32
C ASN A 286 -10.90 -2.29 3.80
N LEU A 287 -9.95 -1.43 3.45
CA LEU A 287 -8.55 -1.57 3.89
C LEU A 287 -8.41 -1.51 5.41
N GLN A 288 -9.28 -0.77 6.08
CA GLN A 288 -9.35 -0.74 7.54
C GLN A 288 -9.74 -2.10 8.15
N LYS A 289 -10.49 -2.90 7.40
CA LYS A 289 -10.95 -4.23 7.82
C LYS A 289 -9.91 -5.31 7.55
N TYR A 290 -9.20 -5.20 6.44
CA TYR A 290 -8.25 -6.21 6.00
C TYR A 290 -6.82 -5.70 6.17
N ARG A 291 -6.08 -6.31 7.08
CA ARG A 291 -4.74 -5.86 7.49
C ARG A 291 -3.66 -6.48 6.62
N PHE A 292 -3.67 -6.14 5.34
CA PHE A 292 -2.52 -6.39 4.49
C PHE A 292 -1.31 -5.58 4.97
N ASP A 293 -0.11 -6.13 4.80
CA ASP A 293 1.11 -5.34 5.04
C ASP A 293 1.32 -4.31 3.92
N SER A 294 0.83 -4.59 2.72
CA SER A 294 0.75 -3.62 1.65
C SER A 294 -0.31 -3.95 0.59
N VAL A 295 -0.68 -2.93 -0.15
CA VAL A 295 -1.55 -3.02 -1.34
C VAL A 295 -1.07 -2.02 -2.38
N ASP A 296 -1.49 -2.18 -3.63
CA ASP A 296 -1.22 -1.22 -4.71
C ASP A 296 -2.48 -0.71 -5.38
N SER A 297 -2.38 0.42 -6.04
CA SER A 297 -3.47 1.01 -6.80
C SER A 297 -3.05 1.81 -8.02
N THR A 298 -3.74 1.55 -9.12
CA THR A 298 -3.84 2.45 -10.26
C THR A 298 -5.10 3.32 -10.21
N ALA A 299 -5.86 3.28 -9.10
CA ALA A 299 -7.16 3.96 -9.00
C ALA A 299 -7.05 5.48 -9.16
N TRP A 300 -5.93 6.08 -8.81
CA TRP A 300 -5.64 7.49 -9.03
C TRP A 300 -5.68 7.89 -10.53
N LEU A 301 -5.40 6.95 -11.44
CA LEU A 301 -5.47 7.15 -12.89
C LEU A 301 -6.92 7.20 -13.42
N TYR A 302 -7.86 6.53 -12.73
CA TYR A 302 -9.24 6.42 -13.22
C TYR A 302 -9.98 7.76 -13.23
N GLY A 303 -9.67 8.65 -12.30
CA GLY A 303 -10.26 9.98 -12.25
C GLY A 303 -10.12 10.74 -13.57
N ASN A 304 -8.97 10.63 -14.21
CA ASN A 304 -8.70 11.27 -15.50
C ASN A 304 -9.53 10.70 -16.66
N ARG A 305 -9.85 9.41 -16.61
CA ARG A 305 -10.68 8.74 -17.63
C ARG A 305 -12.17 9.05 -17.44
N GLY A 306 -12.60 9.17 -16.18
CA GLY A 306 -13.99 9.43 -15.79
C GLY A 306 -14.34 10.91 -15.64
N GLY A 307 -13.39 11.84 -15.77
CA GLY A 307 -13.63 13.28 -15.63
C GLY A 307 -13.89 13.73 -14.19
N TYR A 308 -13.50 12.93 -13.19
CA TYR A 308 -13.59 13.29 -11.77
C TYR A 308 -12.21 13.45 -11.13
N ILE A 309 -12.18 14.15 -10.03
CA ILE A 309 -11.00 14.31 -9.18
C ILE A 309 -11.22 13.61 -7.84
N CYS A 310 -10.14 13.06 -7.32
CA CYS A 310 -10.11 12.50 -5.99
C CYS A 310 -9.85 13.59 -4.95
N LYS A 311 -10.46 13.43 -3.77
CA LYS A 311 -10.13 14.20 -2.56
C LYS A 311 -10.08 13.23 -1.38
N PHE A 312 -8.95 13.19 -0.71
CA PHE A 312 -8.80 12.38 0.49
C PHE A 312 -9.38 13.12 1.69
N ASN A 313 -10.25 12.45 2.44
CA ASN A 313 -10.82 12.98 3.67
C ASN A 313 -10.11 12.32 4.88
N PRO A 314 -9.21 13.04 5.57
CA PRO A 314 -8.46 12.46 6.68
C PRO A 314 -9.31 12.19 7.92
N ARG A 315 -10.51 12.76 8.02
CA ARG A 315 -11.44 12.50 9.15
C ARG A 315 -12.13 11.16 9.02
N THR A 316 -12.50 10.78 7.79
CA THR A 316 -13.21 9.52 7.51
C THR A 316 -12.26 8.41 7.05
N GLY A 317 -11.03 8.76 6.63
CA GLY A 317 -10.09 7.85 5.99
C GLY A 317 -10.54 7.39 4.61
N LEU A 318 -11.48 8.09 3.97
CA LEU A 318 -12.07 7.71 2.68
C LEU A 318 -11.60 8.63 1.55
N MET A 319 -11.64 8.08 0.35
CA MET A 319 -11.42 8.82 -0.90
C MET A 319 -12.76 9.25 -1.47
N GLU A 320 -12.98 10.54 -1.53
CA GLU A 320 -14.16 11.15 -2.11
C GLU A 320 -13.93 11.42 -3.60
N GLN A 321 -14.96 11.24 -4.42
CA GLN A 321 -14.94 11.59 -5.83
C GLN A 321 -15.71 12.89 -6.02
N MET A 322 -15.09 13.86 -6.67
CA MET A 322 -15.68 15.14 -6.93
C MET A 322 -15.71 15.40 -8.45
N SER A 323 -16.87 15.70 -8.98
CA SER A 323 -17.04 16.25 -10.33
C SER A 323 -17.29 17.76 -10.20
N LYS A 324 -16.62 18.55 -11.02
CA LYS A 324 -16.88 19.99 -11.09
C LYS A 324 -17.93 20.20 -12.17
N GLU A 325 -19.18 20.50 -11.79
CA GLU A 325 -20.24 20.82 -12.73
C GLU A 325 -19.82 21.95 -13.66
N GLY A 326 -20.04 21.78 -14.97
CA GLY A 326 -19.79 22.79 -15.99
C GLY A 326 -18.33 23.05 -16.38
N CYS A 327 -17.35 22.35 -15.78
CA CYS A 327 -15.94 22.52 -16.10
C CYS A 327 -15.26 21.20 -16.48
N ARG A 328 -14.72 21.13 -17.70
CA ARG A 328 -13.81 20.05 -18.10
C ARG A 328 -12.43 20.32 -17.48
N LEU A 329 -12.04 19.52 -16.50
CA LEU A 329 -10.70 19.60 -15.93
C LEU A 329 -9.66 19.21 -17.01
N LYS A 330 -8.57 19.96 -17.07
CA LYS A 330 -7.44 19.56 -17.90
C LYS A 330 -6.88 18.23 -17.36
N SER A 331 -6.60 17.30 -18.24
CA SER A 331 -6.11 15.95 -17.90
C SER A 331 -4.84 16.01 -17.01
N ARG A 332 -3.98 17.00 -17.27
CA ARG A 332 -2.77 17.24 -16.49
C ARG A 332 -3.07 17.57 -15.02
N GLU A 333 -3.91 18.57 -14.79
CA GLU A 333 -4.27 19.02 -13.43
C GLU A 333 -4.95 17.90 -12.64
N GLY A 334 -5.86 17.16 -13.30
CA GLY A 334 -6.52 16.01 -12.69
C GLY A 334 -5.57 14.88 -12.31
N ALA A 335 -4.55 14.59 -13.13
CA ALA A 335 -3.58 13.53 -12.85
C ALA A 335 -2.73 13.88 -11.61
N VAL A 336 -2.20 15.08 -11.58
CA VAL A 336 -1.36 15.55 -10.46
C VAL A 336 -2.16 15.62 -9.17
N ASN A 337 -3.39 16.17 -9.21
CA ASN A 337 -4.28 16.21 -8.06
C ASN A 337 -4.58 14.80 -7.54
N ASN A 338 -5.01 13.89 -8.40
CA ASN A 338 -5.40 12.55 -7.98
C ASN A 338 -4.21 11.76 -7.41
N PHE A 339 -3.03 11.90 -8.00
CA PHE A 339 -1.82 11.31 -7.45
C PHE A 339 -1.53 11.84 -6.04
N ASN A 340 -1.59 13.17 -5.85
CA ASN A 340 -1.35 13.80 -4.56
C ASN A 340 -2.35 13.34 -3.48
N GLU A 341 -3.64 13.26 -3.80
CA GLU A 341 -4.66 12.78 -2.87
C GLU A 341 -4.44 11.31 -2.48
N TRP A 342 -3.95 10.48 -3.40
CA TRP A 342 -3.57 9.10 -3.11
C TRP A 342 -2.28 9.01 -2.29
N VAL A 343 -1.33 9.93 -2.46
CA VAL A 343 -0.16 10.04 -1.56
C VAL A 343 -0.59 10.40 -0.14
N LYS A 344 -1.54 11.33 0.02
CA LYS A 344 -2.11 11.64 1.35
C LYS A 344 -2.75 10.40 1.98
N PHE A 345 -3.49 9.62 1.20
CA PHE A 345 -4.07 8.35 1.66
C PHE A 345 -2.98 7.33 2.02
N SER A 346 -1.92 7.18 1.21
CA SER A 346 -0.80 6.29 1.51
C SER A 346 -0.15 6.63 2.86
N ARG A 347 0.12 7.90 3.11
CA ARG A 347 0.65 8.38 4.40
C ARG A 347 -0.32 8.16 5.57
N TYR A 348 -1.61 8.34 5.32
CA TYR A 348 -2.64 8.00 6.30
C TYR A 348 -2.62 6.51 6.62
N ALA A 349 -2.56 5.66 5.60
CA ALA A 349 -2.52 4.21 5.77
C ALA A 349 -1.29 3.76 6.58
N GLU A 350 -0.11 4.29 6.30
CA GLU A 350 1.10 4.02 7.08
C GLU A 350 0.99 4.45 8.55
N LYS A 351 0.23 5.48 8.81
CA LYS A 351 0.09 6.02 10.17
C LYS A 351 -1.03 5.35 10.95
N PHE A 352 -2.08 4.86 10.27
CA PHE A 352 -3.35 4.51 10.92
C PHE A 352 -3.89 3.13 10.55
N LEU A 353 -3.39 2.47 9.52
CA LEU A 353 -3.82 1.15 9.08
C LEU A 353 -2.74 0.09 9.22
#